data_8519493e783d160ef5f7279998c12f82
#
_entry.id   8519493e783d160ef5f7279998c12f82
#
_cell.length_a   1.000
_cell.length_b   1.000
_cell.length_c   1.000
_cell.angle_alpha   90.00
_cell.angle_beta   90.00
_cell.angle_gamma   90.00
#
_symmetry.space_group_name_H-M   'P 1'
#
loop_
_entity.id
_entity.type
_entity.pdbx_description
1 polymer ?
#
loop_
_entity_poly.entity_id
_entity_poly.type
_entity_poly.pdbx_seq_one_letter_code
_entity_poly.pdbx_strand_id
1 'polypeptide(L)'
;MKGSEKRKADYPVDALFVDRWSPRAMSGEEIAEEELLTLFEAARWAPSSYNNQPWRILYARRNTVYWPLFFDLLVDFNKTWVKNAAALVVFLSKRTFDHNDELSVTHSFDTGAAWENLALQATLKKLVVHGMEGFDYEKARMALQIPPDFRVEAMAAIGKPGKKEDLPTGLQEREIPNGRRPLAELVIEGPYIFASSRIAWFDSEGGKNR
;
A
#
# COMPACT_ATOMS: atom_id res chain seq x y z
N MET A 1 -8.81 17.28 -1.56
CA MET A 1 -7.58 17.67 -2.29
C MET A 1 -7.15 16.53 -3.17
N LYS A 2 -6.88 16.80 -4.45
CA LYS A 2 -6.30 15.84 -5.39
C LYS A 2 -4.78 15.94 -5.37
N GLY A 3 -4.08 14.84 -5.67
CA GLY A 3 -2.63 14.84 -5.75
C GLY A 3 -2.09 15.81 -6.81
N SER A 4 -2.75 15.89 -7.95
CA SER A 4 -2.38 16.80 -9.06
C SER A 4 -2.41 18.30 -8.71
N GLU A 5 -3.08 18.68 -7.63
CA GLU A 5 -3.03 20.07 -7.13
C GLU A 5 -1.64 20.45 -6.55
N LYS A 6 -0.81 19.46 -6.21
CA LYS A 6 0.53 19.62 -5.60
C LYS A 6 1.64 18.88 -6.34
N ARG A 7 1.29 17.95 -7.23
CA ARG A 7 2.22 17.07 -7.93
C ARG A 7 2.21 17.37 -9.42
N LYS A 8 3.39 17.28 -10.02
CA LYS A 8 3.55 17.36 -11.47
C LYS A 8 4.29 16.10 -11.93
N ALA A 9 3.75 15.43 -12.94
CA ALA A 9 4.43 14.31 -13.59
C ALA A 9 5.45 14.84 -14.62
N ASP A 10 6.58 14.15 -14.77
CA ASP A 10 7.60 14.48 -15.76
C ASP A 10 7.16 14.10 -17.18
N TYR A 11 6.28 13.09 -17.31
CA TYR A 11 5.74 12.59 -18.57
C TYR A 11 4.21 12.52 -18.49
N PRO A 12 3.51 12.54 -19.63
CA PRO A 12 2.05 12.45 -19.66
C PRO A 12 1.57 11.07 -19.19
N VAL A 13 1.02 11.01 -17.97
CA VAL A 13 0.34 9.84 -17.40
C VAL A 13 -1.09 10.20 -17.08
N ASP A 14 -1.97 9.20 -16.94
CA ASP A 14 -3.33 9.45 -16.51
C ASP A 14 -3.36 10.14 -15.15
N ALA A 15 -4.25 11.11 -14.98
CA ALA A 15 -4.38 11.89 -13.76
C ALA A 15 -4.63 11.03 -12.51
N LEU A 16 -5.24 9.86 -12.67
CA LEU A 16 -5.51 8.90 -11.60
C LEU A 16 -4.24 8.57 -10.79
N PHE A 17 -3.10 8.35 -11.48
CA PHE A 17 -1.82 8.02 -10.81
C PHE A 17 -1.28 9.19 -9.99
N VAL A 18 -1.47 10.41 -10.47
CA VAL A 18 -1.01 11.63 -9.78
C VAL A 18 -1.97 12.02 -8.65
N ASP A 19 -3.28 11.83 -8.87
CA ASP A 19 -4.33 12.17 -7.91
C ASP A 19 -4.37 11.24 -6.70
N ARG A 20 -4.06 9.95 -6.91
CA ARG A 20 -4.01 9.00 -5.80
C ARG A 20 -2.93 9.38 -4.77
N TRP A 21 -3.32 9.57 -3.55
CA TRP A 21 -2.43 9.73 -2.41
C TRP A 21 -3.05 9.04 -1.18
N SER A 22 -2.39 9.09 -0.05
CA SER A 22 -2.80 8.37 1.16
C SER A 22 -3.13 9.37 2.28
N PRO A 23 -4.31 10.02 2.25
CA PRO A 23 -4.76 10.87 3.34
C PRO A 23 -5.01 10.06 4.62
N ARG A 24 -4.94 10.73 5.77
CA ARG A 24 -5.31 10.18 7.08
C ARG A 24 -6.68 10.67 7.55
N ALA A 25 -7.11 11.84 7.06
CA ALA A 25 -8.37 12.42 7.43
C ALA A 25 -9.54 11.62 6.83
N MET A 26 -10.24 10.91 7.68
CA MET A 26 -11.44 10.13 7.35
C MET A 26 -12.63 10.65 8.15
N SER A 27 -13.83 10.69 7.52
CA SER A 27 -15.01 11.34 8.08
C SER A 27 -15.66 10.58 9.23
N GLY A 28 -15.35 9.29 9.37
CA GLY A 28 -16.07 8.43 10.30
C GLY A 28 -17.42 7.91 9.77
N GLU A 29 -17.78 8.25 8.54
CA GLU A 29 -18.98 7.68 7.91
C GLU A 29 -18.75 6.23 7.50
N GLU A 30 -19.82 5.45 7.49
CA GLU A 30 -19.78 4.08 7.00
C GLU A 30 -19.67 4.02 5.48
N ILE A 31 -19.11 2.92 5.01
CA ILE A 31 -19.08 2.52 3.59
C ILE A 31 -19.91 1.25 3.48
N ALA A 32 -20.79 1.21 2.48
CA ALA A 32 -21.59 0.02 2.20
C ALA A 32 -20.66 -1.18 1.88
N GLU A 33 -21.08 -2.37 2.28
CA GLU A 33 -20.28 -3.58 2.04
C GLU A 33 -20.03 -3.81 0.55
N GLU A 34 -21.03 -3.60 -0.29
CA GLU A 34 -20.90 -3.71 -1.75
C GLU A 34 -19.86 -2.73 -2.33
N GLU A 35 -19.75 -1.54 -1.75
CA GLU A 35 -18.74 -0.57 -2.16
C GLU A 35 -17.33 -1.01 -1.76
N LEU A 36 -17.16 -1.60 -0.57
CA LEU A 36 -15.89 -2.22 -0.16
C LEU A 36 -15.54 -3.42 -1.05
N LEU A 37 -16.52 -4.29 -1.34
CA LEU A 37 -16.33 -5.44 -2.24
C LEU A 37 -15.91 -5.01 -3.65
N THR A 38 -16.37 -3.85 -4.14
CA THR A 38 -15.90 -3.29 -5.43
C THR A 38 -14.38 -2.98 -5.40
N LEU A 39 -13.83 -2.56 -4.27
CA LEU A 39 -12.39 -2.33 -4.13
C LEU A 39 -11.60 -3.64 -4.13
N PHE A 40 -12.12 -4.66 -3.43
CA PHE A 40 -11.51 -5.99 -3.41
C PHE A 40 -11.61 -6.68 -4.77
N GLU A 41 -12.70 -6.44 -5.51
CA GLU A 41 -12.83 -6.90 -6.88
C GLU A 41 -11.75 -6.31 -7.79
N ALA A 42 -11.46 -5.01 -7.68
CA ALA A 42 -10.37 -4.39 -8.43
C ALA A 42 -8.99 -5.03 -8.08
N ALA A 43 -8.75 -5.30 -6.79
CA ALA A 43 -7.54 -6.01 -6.35
C ALA A 43 -7.40 -7.38 -7.00
N ARG A 44 -8.49 -8.13 -7.13
CA ARG A 44 -8.53 -9.48 -7.74
C ARG A 44 -8.06 -9.50 -9.19
N TRP A 45 -8.17 -8.40 -9.92
CA TRP A 45 -7.76 -8.27 -11.32
C TRP A 45 -6.29 -7.90 -11.52
N ALA A 46 -5.50 -7.90 -10.45
CA ALA A 46 -4.06 -7.70 -10.59
C ALA A 46 -3.39 -8.88 -11.34
N PRO A 47 -2.31 -8.63 -12.08
CA PRO A 47 -1.50 -9.71 -12.65
C PRO A 47 -0.73 -10.44 -11.55
N SER A 48 -0.41 -11.72 -11.78
CA SER A 48 0.47 -12.50 -10.91
C SER A 48 1.23 -13.56 -11.69
N SER A 49 2.38 -13.98 -11.16
CA SER A 49 3.18 -15.04 -11.74
C SER A 49 2.34 -16.32 -11.87
N TYR A 50 2.30 -16.91 -13.06
CA TYR A 50 1.48 -18.09 -13.39
C TYR A 50 -0.01 -17.94 -13.01
N ASN A 51 -0.52 -16.71 -12.91
CA ASN A 51 -1.87 -16.42 -12.42
C ASN A 51 -2.16 -17.04 -11.05
N ASN A 52 -1.16 -17.14 -10.19
CA ASN A 52 -1.24 -17.79 -8.89
C ASN A 52 -2.14 -17.05 -7.88
N GLN A 53 -2.33 -15.74 -8.06
CA GLN A 53 -3.21 -14.91 -7.21
C GLN A 53 -2.93 -15.12 -5.72
N PRO A 54 -1.69 -14.86 -5.26
CA PRO A 54 -1.23 -15.24 -3.91
C PRO A 54 -1.88 -14.43 -2.80
N TRP A 55 -2.53 -13.31 -3.12
CA TRP A 55 -3.13 -12.42 -2.14
C TRP A 55 -4.33 -13.05 -1.43
N ARG A 56 -4.41 -12.78 -0.13
CA ARG A 56 -5.63 -12.92 0.68
C ARG A 56 -5.85 -11.59 1.40
N ILE A 57 -7.09 -11.14 1.43
CA ILE A 57 -7.46 -9.85 1.97
C ILE A 57 -8.43 -10.10 3.12
N LEU A 58 -7.96 -9.90 4.35
CA LEU A 58 -8.81 -9.93 5.54
C LEU A 58 -9.29 -8.53 5.83
N TYR A 59 -10.53 -8.34 6.23
CA TYR A 59 -11.05 -7.02 6.57
C TYR A 59 -12.02 -7.03 7.75
N ALA A 60 -12.13 -5.88 8.41
CA ALA A 60 -13.12 -5.62 9.43
C ALA A 60 -13.77 -4.26 9.18
N ARG A 61 -15.09 -4.20 9.15
CA ARG A 61 -15.84 -2.94 9.15
C ARG A 61 -15.93 -2.40 10.58
N ARG A 62 -15.90 -1.08 10.76
CA ARG A 62 -15.81 -0.43 12.07
C ARG A 62 -16.91 -0.86 13.04
N ASN A 63 -18.14 -1.02 12.59
CA ASN A 63 -19.28 -1.34 13.44
C ASN A 63 -19.57 -2.86 13.50
N THR A 64 -18.56 -3.69 13.32
CA THR A 64 -18.67 -5.14 13.46
C THR A 64 -17.90 -5.67 14.66
N VAL A 65 -18.21 -6.87 15.10
CA VAL A 65 -17.50 -7.57 16.19
C VAL A 65 -16.02 -7.81 15.89
N TYR A 66 -15.62 -7.73 14.62
CA TYR A 66 -14.24 -7.94 14.18
C TYR A 66 -13.38 -6.67 14.30
N TRP A 67 -13.97 -5.48 14.39
CA TRP A 67 -13.21 -4.24 14.42
C TRP A 67 -12.17 -4.15 15.55
N PRO A 68 -12.50 -4.46 16.81
CA PRO A 68 -11.51 -4.40 17.89
C PRO A 68 -10.30 -5.28 17.60
N LEU A 69 -10.50 -6.47 17.03
CA LEU A 69 -9.44 -7.41 16.69
C LEU A 69 -8.41 -6.81 15.73
N PHE A 70 -8.86 -6.08 14.70
CA PHE A 70 -7.99 -5.42 13.73
C PHE A 70 -7.39 -4.12 14.29
N PHE A 71 -8.20 -3.33 15.01
CA PHE A 71 -7.76 -2.06 15.56
C PHE A 71 -6.66 -2.23 16.62
N ASP A 72 -6.72 -3.28 17.40
CA ASP A 72 -5.73 -3.58 18.45
C ASP A 72 -4.37 -4.06 17.91
N LEU A 73 -4.29 -4.38 16.61
CA LEU A 73 -3.02 -4.68 15.96
C LEU A 73 -2.17 -3.42 15.74
N LEU A 74 -2.80 -2.26 15.63
CA LEU A 74 -2.15 -0.99 15.28
C LEU A 74 -1.27 -0.48 16.42
N VAL A 75 -0.13 0.14 16.05
CA VAL A 75 0.65 0.95 16.99
C VAL A 75 -0.18 2.18 17.43
N ASP A 76 0.06 2.69 18.63
CA ASP A 76 -0.75 3.77 19.22
C ASP A 76 -0.82 5.02 18.34
N PHE A 77 0.27 5.37 17.66
CA PHE A 77 0.28 6.48 16.73
C PHE A 77 -0.79 6.32 15.63
N ASN A 78 -0.92 5.15 15.04
CA ASN A 78 -1.90 4.90 13.99
C ASN A 78 -3.34 4.87 14.53
N LYS A 79 -3.55 4.40 15.76
CA LYS A 79 -4.87 4.42 16.41
C LYS A 79 -5.44 5.84 16.51
N THR A 80 -4.60 6.87 16.63
CA THR A 80 -5.04 8.26 16.79
C THR A 80 -5.89 8.77 15.64
N TRP A 81 -5.63 8.32 14.41
CA TRP A 81 -6.34 8.77 13.21
C TRP A 81 -7.20 7.67 12.56
N VAL A 82 -6.80 6.40 12.69
CA VAL A 82 -7.52 5.25 12.09
C VAL A 82 -8.91 5.06 12.70
N LYS A 83 -9.16 5.54 13.93
CA LYS A 83 -10.46 5.43 14.61
C LYS A 83 -11.65 5.91 13.78
N ASN A 84 -11.42 6.80 12.81
CA ASN A 84 -12.44 7.33 11.90
C ASN A 84 -12.49 6.58 10.55
N ALA A 85 -11.72 5.52 10.35
CA ALA A 85 -11.82 4.68 9.17
C ALA A 85 -13.14 3.88 9.19
N ALA A 86 -13.70 3.57 8.02
CA ALA A 86 -14.88 2.72 7.87
C ALA A 86 -14.50 1.24 7.90
N ALA A 87 -13.32 0.89 7.40
CA ALA A 87 -12.81 -0.47 7.42
C ALA A 87 -11.29 -0.52 7.60
N LEU A 88 -10.81 -1.60 8.20
CA LEU A 88 -9.41 -2.00 8.28
C LEU A 88 -9.20 -3.25 7.44
N VAL A 89 -8.05 -3.32 6.79
CA VAL A 89 -7.67 -4.41 5.89
C VAL A 89 -6.27 -4.91 6.27
N VAL A 90 -6.08 -6.24 6.21
CA VAL A 90 -4.77 -6.89 6.29
C VAL A 90 -4.53 -7.63 4.97
N PHE A 91 -3.42 -7.33 4.32
CA PHE A 91 -2.98 -8.02 3.10
C PHE A 91 -2.04 -9.15 3.46
N LEU A 92 -2.33 -10.32 2.92
CA LEU A 92 -1.53 -11.53 3.06
C LEU A 92 -1.09 -12.00 1.68
N SER A 93 0.05 -12.67 1.61
CA SER A 93 0.49 -13.36 0.40
C SER A 93 0.88 -14.81 0.69
N LYS A 94 0.39 -15.76 -0.11
CA LYS A 94 0.82 -17.15 -0.06
C LYS A 94 2.23 -17.26 -0.64
N ARG A 95 3.13 -17.91 0.10
CA ARG A 95 4.55 -18.00 -0.25
C ARG A 95 4.85 -19.03 -1.34
N THR A 96 3.90 -19.92 -1.64
CA THR A 96 4.08 -21.01 -2.59
C THR A 96 3.07 -20.93 -3.73
N PHE A 97 3.40 -21.58 -4.84
CA PHE A 97 2.46 -21.78 -5.94
C PHE A 97 1.43 -22.86 -5.57
N ASP A 98 0.16 -22.64 -5.94
CA ASP A 98 -0.91 -23.61 -5.67
C ASP A 98 -0.81 -24.89 -6.50
N HIS A 99 -0.12 -24.85 -7.65
CA HIS A 99 -0.04 -25.97 -8.59
C HIS A 99 1.09 -26.97 -8.30
N ASN A 100 2.11 -26.60 -7.48
CA ASN A 100 3.27 -27.47 -7.23
C ASN A 100 3.90 -27.30 -5.85
N ASP A 101 3.35 -26.40 -5.00
CA ASP A 101 3.85 -26.04 -3.65
C ASP A 101 5.29 -25.50 -3.61
N GLU A 102 5.92 -25.18 -4.75
CA GLU A 102 7.21 -24.52 -4.80
C GLU A 102 7.13 -23.07 -4.36
N LEU A 103 8.27 -22.53 -3.89
CA LEU A 103 8.35 -21.13 -3.46
C LEU A 103 8.08 -20.16 -4.61
N SER A 104 7.10 -19.29 -4.42
CA SER A 104 6.81 -18.16 -5.32
C SER A 104 7.62 -16.95 -4.88
N VAL A 105 8.72 -16.64 -5.55
CA VAL A 105 9.57 -15.49 -5.21
C VAL A 105 8.90 -14.14 -5.44
N THR A 106 7.82 -14.11 -6.23
CA THR A 106 7.07 -12.89 -6.58
C THR A 106 5.83 -12.65 -5.73
N HIS A 107 5.52 -13.52 -4.76
CA HIS A 107 4.26 -13.44 -4.00
C HIS A 107 3.98 -12.05 -3.40
N SER A 108 4.99 -11.38 -2.84
CA SER A 108 4.85 -10.04 -2.27
C SER A 108 4.70 -8.97 -3.35
N PHE A 109 5.41 -9.09 -4.48
CA PHE A 109 5.31 -8.20 -5.64
C PHE A 109 3.90 -8.24 -6.25
N ASP A 110 3.38 -9.45 -6.47
CA ASP A 110 2.04 -9.69 -7.01
C ASP A 110 0.96 -9.13 -6.07
N THR A 111 1.13 -9.30 -4.75
CA THR A 111 0.22 -8.74 -3.75
C THR A 111 0.30 -7.21 -3.69
N GLY A 112 1.48 -6.63 -3.92
CA GLY A 112 1.64 -5.18 -4.08
C GLY A 112 0.87 -4.63 -5.28
N ALA A 113 0.81 -5.37 -6.41
CA ALA A 113 -0.01 -5.01 -7.56
C ALA A 113 -1.52 -5.03 -7.21
N ALA A 114 -1.98 -6.05 -6.48
CA ALA A 114 -3.37 -6.11 -6.00
C ALA A 114 -3.71 -4.94 -5.05
N TRP A 115 -2.79 -4.57 -4.16
CA TRP A 115 -2.93 -3.37 -3.32
C TRP A 115 -3.10 -2.10 -4.14
N GLU A 116 -2.27 -1.87 -5.16
CA GLU A 116 -2.36 -0.65 -5.97
C GLU A 116 -3.66 -0.58 -6.77
N ASN A 117 -4.15 -1.70 -7.34
CA ASN A 117 -5.45 -1.76 -8.00
C ASN A 117 -6.59 -1.34 -7.06
N LEU A 118 -6.57 -1.82 -5.81
CA LEU A 118 -7.53 -1.42 -4.78
C LEU A 118 -7.46 0.09 -4.52
N ALA A 119 -6.26 0.63 -4.37
CA ALA A 119 -6.04 2.05 -4.06
C ALA A 119 -6.47 2.97 -5.21
N LEU A 120 -6.23 2.57 -6.46
CA LEU A 120 -6.69 3.28 -7.65
C LEU A 120 -8.22 3.25 -7.76
N GLN A 121 -8.84 2.09 -7.55
CA GLN A 121 -10.30 1.96 -7.56
C GLN A 121 -10.96 2.82 -6.46
N ALA A 122 -10.36 2.87 -5.28
CA ALA A 122 -10.83 3.74 -4.21
C ALA A 122 -10.76 5.22 -4.61
N THR A 123 -9.68 5.63 -5.27
CA THR A 123 -9.52 7.00 -5.78
C THR A 123 -10.61 7.35 -6.81
N LEU A 124 -10.94 6.45 -7.73
CA LEU A 124 -12.05 6.59 -8.68
C LEU A 124 -13.41 6.76 -7.97
N LYS A 125 -13.59 6.05 -6.87
CA LYS A 125 -14.80 6.15 -6.04
C LYS A 125 -14.77 7.31 -5.04
N LYS A 126 -13.74 8.14 -5.05
CA LYS A 126 -13.53 9.26 -4.11
C LYS A 126 -13.45 8.79 -2.65
N LEU A 127 -12.99 7.57 -2.43
CA LEU A 127 -12.67 7.02 -1.13
C LEU A 127 -11.20 7.26 -0.79
N VAL A 128 -10.89 7.20 0.51
CA VAL A 128 -9.54 7.28 1.06
C VAL A 128 -9.04 5.88 1.36
N VAL A 129 -7.83 5.57 0.93
CA VAL A 129 -7.10 4.37 1.34
C VAL A 129 -5.70 4.75 1.78
N HIS A 130 -5.30 4.32 2.97
CA HIS A 130 -3.99 4.58 3.54
C HIS A 130 -3.32 3.28 3.98
N GLY A 131 -2.27 2.86 3.26
CA GLY A 131 -1.45 1.71 3.63
C GLY A 131 -0.54 2.01 4.82
N MET A 132 -0.38 1.04 5.72
CA MET A 132 0.34 1.18 6.98
C MET A 132 1.31 0.01 7.19
N GLU A 133 2.51 0.34 7.66
CA GLU A 133 3.48 -0.59 8.24
C GLU A 133 3.38 -0.65 9.78
N GLY A 134 2.86 0.42 10.39
CA GLY A 134 2.82 0.60 11.85
C GLY A 134 1.75 -0.25 12.53
N PHE A 135 1.95 -1.57 12.60
CA PHE A 135 1.16 -2.54 13.36
C PHE A 135 2.04 -3.72 13.79
N ASP A 136 1.53 -4.56 14.70
CA ASP A 136 2.23 -5.74 15.20
C ASP A 136 1.95 -6.95 14.29
N TYR A 137 2.94 -7.33 13.50
CA TYR A 137 2.87 -8.43 12.51
C TYR A 137 2.69 -9.80 13.18
N GLU A 138 3.38 -10.06 14.30
CA GLU A 138 3.28 -11.34 15.02
C GLU A 138 1.93 -11.46 15.73
N LYS A 139 1.47 -10.36 16.35
CA LYS A 139 0.13 -10.30 16.93
C LYS A 139 -0.94 -10.51 15.85
N ALA A 140 -0.77 -9.91 14.66
CA ALA A 140 -1.68 -10.11 13.54
C ALA A 140 -1.75 -11.59 13.13
N ARG A 141 -0.60 -12.26 13.01
CA ARG A 141 -0.53 -13.69 12.71
C ARG A 141 -1.32 -14.54 13.70
N MET A 142 -1.10 -14.30 14.98
CA MET A 142 -1.77 -15.07 16.05
C MET A 142 -3.26 -14.74 16.14
N ALA A 143 -3.61 -13.46 16.22
CA ALA A 143 -4.98 -13.02 16.47
C ALA A 143 -5.91 -13.31 15.29
N LEU A 144 -5.41 -13.23 14.05
CA LEU A 144 -6.17 -13.52 12.84
C LEU A 144 -5.99 -14.96 12.35
N GLN A 145 -5.30 -15.83 13.12
CA GLN A 145 -5.08 -17.24 12.82
C GLN A 145 -4.49 -17.47 11.42
N ILE A 146 -3.50 -16.65 11.04
CA ILE A 146 -2.91 -16.69 9.71
C ILE A 146 -1.97 -17.90 9.60
N PRO A 147 -2.19 -18.80 8.61
CA PRO A 147 -1.35 -19.97 8.41
C PRO A 147 0.13 -19.63 8.14
N PRO A 148 1.08 -20.52 8.47
CA PRO A 148 2.51 -20.24 8.35
C PRO A 148 3.00 -20.08 6.90
N ASP A 149 2.29 -20.62 5.91
CA ASP A 149 2.55 -20.48 4.48
C ASP A 149 2.16 -19.11 3.92
N PHE A 150 1.47 -18.28 4.71
CA PHE A 150 1.17 -16.90 4.37
C PHE A 150 2.12 -15.92 5.06
N ARG A 151 2.48 -14.87 4.32
CA ARG A 151 3.15 -13.69 4.85
C ARG A 151 2.13 -12.58 5.11
N VAL A 152 2.27 -11.89 6.23
CA VAL A 152 1.57 -10.64 6.52
C VAL A 152 2.34 -9.52 5.82
N GLU A 153 1.73 -8.82 4.87
CA GLU A 153 2.41 -7.81 4.05
C GLU A 153 2.24 -6.40 4.61
N ALA A 154 1.00 -5.97 4.80
CA ALA A 154 0.67 -4.63 5.25
C ALA A 154 -0.76 -4.57 5.79
N MET A 155 -1.08 -3.50 6.51
CA MET A 155 -2.46 -3.11 6.78
C MET A 155 -2.86 -1.89 5.95
N ALA A 156 -4.17 -1.66 5.80
CA ALA A 156 -4.71 -0.43 5.26
C ALA A 156 -5.98 0.01 6.02
N ALA A 157 -6.16 1.32 6.10
CA ALA A 157 -7.39 1.95 6.54
C ALA A 157 -8.16 2.47 5.30
N ILE A 158 -9.47 2.21 5.25
CA ILE A 158 -10.37 2.66 4.18
C ILE A 158 -11.47 3.51 4.80
N GLY A 159 -11.78 4.65 4.19
CA GLY A 159 -12.83 5.55 4.66
C GLY A 159 -13.29 6.54 3.62
N LYS A 160 -14.33 7.30 3.94
CA LYS A 160 -14.70 8.51 3.19
C LYS A 160 -13.79 9.67 3.60
N PRO A 161 -13.51 10.64 2.72
CA PRO A 161 -12.70 11.80 3.04
C PRO A 161 -13.26 12.55 4.26
N GLY A 162 -12.39 12.87 5.21
CA GLY A 162 -12.67 13.71 6.36
C GLY A 162 -12.03 15.09 6.25
N LYS A 163 -12.17 15.88 7.29
CA LYS A 163 -11.54 17.19 7.39
C LYS A 163 -10.16 17.04 8.05
N LYS A 164 -9.17 17.73 7.49
CA LYS A 164 -7.81 17.75 8.03
C LYS A 164 -7.77 18.24 9.50
N GLU A 165 -8.68 19.13 9.84
CA GLU A 165 -8.84 19.72 11.19
C GLU A 165 -9.23 18.68 12.24
N ASP A 166 -9.83 17.56 11.85
CA ASP A 166 -10.21 16.45 12.74
C ASP A 166 -9.02 15.56 13.14
N LEU A 167 -7.86 15.75 12.49
CA LEU A 167 -6.63 15.06 12.83
C LEU A 167 -5.93 15.71 14.04
N PRO A 168 -5.12 14.93 14.79
CA PRO A 168 -4.17 15.51 15.75
C PRO A 168 -3.30 16.59 15.09
N THR A 169 -3.03 17.70 15.81
CA THR A 169 -2.34 18.89 15.27
C THR A 169 -1.04 18.54 14.51
N GLY A 170 -0.21 17.65 15.03
CA GLY A 170 1.04 17.22 14.37
C GLY A 170 0.84 16.43 13.07
N LEU A 171 -0.37 15.94 12.79
CA LEU A 171 -0.72 15.28 11.53
C LEU A 171 -1.33 16.24 10.51
N GLN A 172 -1.95 17.33 10.96
CA GLN A 172 -2.59 18.29 10.06
C GLN A 172 -1.61 18.93 9.08
N GLU A 173 -0.40 19.27 9.53
CA GLU A 173 0.65 19.84 8.67
C GLU A 173 1.15 18.84 7.61
N ARG A 174 1.07 17.56 7.94
CA ARG A 174 1.51 16.45 7.07
C ARG A 174 0.41 15.92 6.15
N GLU A 175 -0.81 16.45 6.24
CA GLU A 175 -1.97 16.02 5.45
C GLU A 175 -1.98 16.72 4.09
N ILE A 176 -0.92 16.49 3.34
CA ILE A 176 -0.71 16.99 1.97
C ILE A 176 -0.10 15.89 1.09
N PRO A 177 -0.40 15.86 -0.22
CA PRO A 177 0.24 14.94 -1.15
C PRO A 177 1.74 15.17 -1.25
N ASN A 178 2.55 14.13 -1.03
CA ASN A 178 4.01 14.17 -1.19
C ASN A 178 4.40 14.11 -2.67
N GLY A 179 5.56 14.67 -3.01
CA GLY A 179 6.20 14.51 -4.30
C GLY A 179 6.73 13.09 -4.55
N ARG A 180 7.50 12.96 -5.62
CA ARG A 180 8.29 11.77 -5.96
C ARG A 180 9.71 12.20 -6.26
N ARG A 181 10.66 11.26 -6.17
CA ARG A 181 12.02 11.46 -6.68
C ARG A 181 11.98 11.69 -8.19
N PRO A 182 12.96 12.41 -8.76
CA PRO A 182 13.10 12.53 -10.21
C PRO A 182 13.14 11.15 -10.88
N LEU A 183 12.50 11.01 -12.03
CA LEU A 183 12.42 9.71 -12.73
C LEU A 183 13.81 9.14 -13.05
N ALA A 184 14.78 10.01 -13.37
CA ALA A 184 16.15 9.61 -13.65
C ALA A 184 16.89 8.95 -12.47
N GLU A 185 16.40 9.12 -11.23
CA GLU A 185 16.94 8.42 -10.06
C GLU A 185 16.31 7.03 -9.88
N LEU A 186 15.20 6.74 -10.54
CA LEU A 186 14.40 5.54 -10.34
C LEU A 186 14.45 4.57 -11.53
N VAL A 187 14.72 5.09 -12.73
CA VAL A 187 14.67 4.33 -13.98
C VAL A 187 15.99 4.44 -14.71
N ILE A 188 16.60 3.32 -15.03
CA ILE A 188 17.89 3.23 -15.69
C ILE A 188 17.78 2.23 -16.83
N GLU A 189 18.25 2.63 -18.01
CA GLU A 189 18.46 1.69 -19.12
C GLU A 189 19.77 0.93 -18.92
N GLY A 190 19.70 -0.40 -18.91
CA GLY A 190 20.86 -1.28 -18.76
C GLY A 190 21.15 -1.71 -17.32
N PRO A 191 22.42 -2.04 -16.99
CA PRO A 191 22.84 -2.48 -15.67
C PRO A 191 22.61 -1.42 -14.58
N TYR A 192 22.44 -1.88 -13.31
CA TYR A 192 22.30 -0.99 -12.16
C TYR A 192 23.60 -0.22 -11.89
N ILE A 193 23.82 0.91 -12.59
CA ILE A 193 24.97 1.80 -12.43
C ILE A 193 24.44 3.22 -12.17
N PHE A 194 24.19 3.56 -10.89
CA PHE A 194 23.89 4.94 -10.52
C PHE A 194 25.14 5.82 -10.53
N ALA A 195 24.99 7.13 -10.69
CA ALA A 195 26.08 8.10 -10.83
C ALA A 195 27.18 7.97 -9.74
N SER A 196 26.80 7.64 -8.51
CA SER A 196 27.72 7.40 -7.39
C SER A 196 28.55 6.11 -7.53
N SER A 197 28.07 5.10 -8.25
CA SER A 197 28.79 3.86 -8.52
C SER A 197 29.59 3.90 -9.82
N ARG A 198 29.25 4.79 -10.75
CA ARG A 198 30.03 5.00 -11.99
C ARG A 198 31.46 5.49 -11.70
N ILE A 199 31.63 6.38 -10.72
CA ILE A 199 32.94 6.91 -10.35
C ILE A 199 33.84 5.79 -9.80
N ALA A 200 33.31 4.94 -8.91
CA ALA A 200 34.08 3.85 -8.30
C ALA A 200 34.45 2.72 -9.30
N TRP A 201 33.67 2.51 -10.35
CA TRP A 201 33.93 1.45 -11.32
C TRP A 201 34.97 1.84 -12.36
N PHE A 202 34.97 3.08 -12.83
CA PHE A 202 35.95 3.60 -13.78
C PHE A 202 37.33 3.79 -13.14
N ASP A 203 37.38 4.17 -11.86
CA ASP A 203 38.64 4.30 -11.13
C ASP A 203 39.31 2.94 -10.82
N SER A 204 38.54 1.84 -10.76
CA SER A 204 39.10 0.49 -10.54
C SER A 204 39.67 -0.17 -11.82
N GLU A 205 39.25 0.25 -13.01
CA GLU A 205 39.79 -0.27 -14.29
C GLU A 205 40.92 0.60 -14.87
N GLY A 206 41.02 1.87 -14.47
CA GLY A 206 42.10 2.78 -14.93
C GLY A 206 43.51 2.50 -14.39
N GLY A 207 43.64 1.53 -13.48
CA GLY A 207 44.93 1.19 -12.82
C GLY A 207 45.67 -0.02 -13.38
N LYS A 208 45.27 -0.65 -14.47
CA LYS A 208 45.89 -1.88 -15.01
C LYS A 208 46.53 -1.75 -16.40
N ASN A 209 46.85 -0.58 -16.85
CA ASN A 209 47.73 -0.42 -18.04
C ASN A 209 48.86 0.59 -17.75
N ARG A 210 49.87 0.12 -17.06
CA ARG A 210 51.26 0.55 -17.21
C ARG A 210 52.21 -0.58 -16.79
#